data_a59ee0025d727f6d6ca4c5f5d5b5f288
#
_entry.id   a59ee0025d727f6d6ca4c5f5d5b5f288
#
_cell.length_a   1.000
_cell.length_b   1.000
_cell.length_c   1.000
_cell.angle_alpha   90.00
_cell.angle_beta   90.00
_cell.angle_gamma   90.00
#
_symmetry.space_group_name_H-M   'P 1'
#
loop_
_entity.id
_entity.type
_entity.pdbx_description
1 polymer ?
#
loop_
_entity_poly.entity_id
_entity_poly.type
_entity_poly.pdbx_seq_one_letter_code
_entity_poly.pdbx_strand_id
1 'polypeptide(L)'
;MGKVLIIDDENQLRGLLARIIGLEGYEVIQADSCKAGLKQVEQQNPDVIICDVRLPDGSGVDLIAEMKRLGPLTEIILLTAHGNIPDGVQAIKNGAFDYITKGDDNNKIIPLLSRAMEKVEMARRLQQLEKQVGQKYSFESILGKSKPIRMAVELARKVSVTDVPVLLTGETGTGKEVFAQAIHQHSSRAGKAFVAVNCSAFSKELLESEIFGHKAGAFTGALKEKKGLFEEADQGTIFLDEIGEMAFDLQAKLLRVLESGEFIKVGDTRPIKVNVRIIAATNRDLQKEIEAGHFREDLYYRLSVFRIQLPPLRERIEDIELYVRAFVKMFGPGVGKKIEEITPEYLGTLKKHVWKGNVRELRNVIERSMIIADGAVLTVSDLPFDIQQSVLESEGGKGYSEFDLAQVEKAHIRKVLQYTGGNKTEAARLMHIGLTTLYRKIEEYGIR
;
A
#
# COMPACT_ATOMS: atom_id res chain seq x y z
N MET A 1 -18.04 5.81 23.63
CA MET A 1 -18.28 5.27 24.99
C MET A 1 -18.17 3.77 24.91
N GLY A 2 -17.41 3.14 25.82
CA GLY A 2 -17.30 1.68 25.85
C GLY A 2 -18.55 1.06 26.48
N LYS A 3 -18.94 -0.14 25.98
CA LYS A 3 -20.09 -0.89 26.48
C LYS A 3 -19.66 -2.04 27.38
N VAL A 4 -20.24 -2.13 28.56
CA VAL A 4 -19.97 -3.20 29.54
C VAL A 4 -21.23 -4.00 29.80
N LEU A 5 -21.18 -5.30 29.62
CA LEU A 5 -22.26 -6.20 30.01
C LEU A 5 -21.94 -6.83 31.36
N ILE A 6 -22.85 -6.74 32.32
CA ILE A 6 -22.75 -7.40 33.63
C ILE A 6 -23.73 -8.56 33.65
N ILE A 7 -23.26 -9.76 33.91
CA ILE A 7 -24.07 -10.98 34.05
C ILE A 7 -23.89 -11.51 35.45
N ASP A 8 -24.90 -11.36 36.27
CA ASP A 8 -24.91 -11.79 37.67
C ASP A 8 -26.36 -11.96 38.13
N ASP A 9 -26.73 -13.02 38.81
CA ASP A 9 -28.09 -13.28 39.28
C ASP A 9 -28.43 -12.44 40.54
N GLU A 10 -27.42 -11.95 41.24
CA GLU A 10 -27.56 -11.17 42.47
C GLU A 10 -27.88 -9.70 42.16
N ASN A 11 -29.18 -9.33 42.23
CA ASN A 11 -29.66 -8.01 41.83
C ASN A 11 -28.95 -6.83 42.54
N GLN A 12 -28.58 -7.02 43.82
CA GLN A 12 -27.92 -5.97 44.60
C GLN A 12 -26.51 -5.71 44.09
N LEU A 13 -25.72 -6.77 43.90
CA LEU A 13 -24.38 -6.68 43.41
C LEU A 13 -24.33 -6.18 41.95
N ARG A 14 -25.20 -6.72 41.08
CA ARG A 14 -25.34 -6.29 39.69
C ARG A 14 -25.67 -4.78 39.59
N GLY A 15 -26.62 -4.31 40.42
CA GLY A 15 -27.01 -2.88 40.47
C GLY A 15 -25.89 -1.99 40.99
N LEU A 16 -25.14 -2.43 42.01
CA LEU A 16 -23.98 -1.72 42.55
C LEU A 16 -22.88 -1.57 41.50
N LEU A 17 -22.51 -2.67 40.84
CA LEU A 17 -21.51 -2.69 39.78
C LEU A 17 -21.92 -1.81 38.61
N ALA A 18 -23.20 -1.89 38.21
CA ALA A 18 -23.71 -1.06 37.13
C ALA A 18 -23.63 0.45 37.45
N ARG A 19 -23.86 0.81 38.70
CA ARG A 19 -23.72 2.20 39.16
C ARG A 19 -22.26 2.66 39.18
N ILE A 20 -21.37 1.86 39.74
CA ILE A 20 -19.93 2.19 39.82
C ILE A 20 -19.35 2.35 38.40
N ILE A 21 -19.58 1.38 37.50
CA ILE A 21 -19.08 1.38 36.13
C ILE A 21 -19.71 2.52 35.30
N GLY A 22 -21.00 2.81 35.53
CA GLY A 22 -21.68 3.94 34.90
C GLY A 22 -21.11 5.30 35.32
N LEU A 23 -20.65 5.46 36.56
CA LEU A 23 -20.01 6.69 37.04
C LEU A 23 -18.66 6.95 36.35
N GLU A 24 -17.96 5.89 35.90
CA GLU A 24 -16.72 5.97 35.09
C GLU A 24 -17.01 6.30 33.60
N GLY A 25 -18.26 6.51 33.23
CA GLY A 25 -18.63 6.92 31.87
C GLY A 25 -18.84 5.77 30.88
N TYR A 26 -18.96 4.52 31.33
CA TYR A 26 -19.30 3.40 30.47
C TYR A 26 -20.82 3.20 30.32
N GLU A 27 -21.26 2.73 29.17
CA GLU A 27 -22.63 2.26 28.94
C GLU A 27 -22.77 0.85 29.53
N VAL A 28 -23.70 0.67 30.49
CA VAL A 28 -23.84 -0.60 31.19
C VAL A 28 -25.11 -1.33 30.79
N ILE A 29 -24.94 -2.57 30.38
CA ILE A 29 -25.98 -3.54 30.05
C ILE A 29 -26.04 -4.57 31.16
N GLN A 30 -27.22 -5.04 31.55
CA GLN A 30 -27.36 -6.01 32.63
C GLN A 30 -28.09 -7.26 32.15
N ALA A 31 -27.70 -8.42 32.67
CA ALA A 31 -28.35 -9.71 32.51
C ALA A 31 -28.29 -10.49 33.82
N ASP A 32 -29.26 -11.36 34.06
CA ASP A 32 -29.40 -12.14 35.30
C ASP A 32 -29.16 -13.64 35.12
N SER A 33 -28.85 -14.07 33.89
CA SER A 33 -28.73 -15.48 33.55
C SER A 33 -27.82 -15.67 32.30
N CYS A 34 -27.34 -16.88 32.09
CA CYS A 34 -26.55 -17.27 30.92
C CYS A 34 -27.28 -16.93 29.61
N LYS A 35 -28.55 -17.31 29.51
CA LYS A 35 -29.37 -17.10 28.31
C LYS A 35 -29.58 -15.63 28.00
N ALA A 36 -29.92 -14.83 29.05
CA ALA A 36 -30.06 -13.38 28.90
C ALA A 36 -28.73 -12.72 28.51
N GLY A 37 -27.64 -13.15 29.13
CA GLY A 37 -26.29 -12.68 28.81
C GLY A 37 -25.91 -12.91 27.36
N LEU A 38 -26.01 -14.13 26.84
CA LEU A 38 -25.71 -14.47 25.45
C LEU A 38 -26.56 -13.65 24.46
N LYS A 39 -27.86 -13.46 24.75
CA LYS A 39 -28.75 -12.61 23.95
C LYS A 39 -28.26 -11.15 23.89
N GLN A 40 -27.77 -10.63 25.03
CA GLN A 40 -27.22 -9.27 25.07
C GLN A 40 -25.89 -9.17 24.31
N VAL A 41 -25.03 -10.19 24.37
CA VAL A 41 -23.78 -10.22 23.59
C VAL A 41 -24.09 -10.13 22.09
N GLU A 42 -25.05 -10.91 21.59
CA GLU A 42 -25.44 -10.92 20.19
C GLU A 42 -26.07 -9.60 19.72
N GLN A 43 -26.95 -9.00 20.57
CA GLN A 43 -27.70 -7.80 20.19
C GLN A 43 -26.92 -6.48 20.37
N GLN A 44 -26.06 -6.41 21.37
CA GLN A 44 -25.44 -5.15 21.80
C GLN A 44 -23.93 -5.07 21.55
N ASN A 45 -23.28 -6.21 21.24
CA ASN A 45 -21.81 -6.30 20.99
C ASN A 45 -20.99 -5.56 22.07
N PRO A 46 -21.08 -5.97 23.37
CA PRO A 46 -20.35 -5.31 24.44
C PRO A 46 -18.84 -5.40 24.24
N ASP A 47 -18.11 -4.39 24.74
CA ASP A 47 -16.65 -4.36 24.71
C ASP A 47 -16.06 -5.28 25.77
N VAL A 48 -16.60 -5.21 26.98
CA VAL A 48 -16.19 -6.05 28.11
C VAL A 48 -17.41 -6.69 28.73
N ILE A 49 -17.28 -7.94 29.12
CA ILE A 49 -18.28 -8.70 29.88
C ILE A 49 -17.71 -8.95 31.27
N ILE A 50 -18.47 -8.61 32.28
CA ILE A 50 -18.22 -9.02 33.66
C ILE A 50 -19.25 -10.08 34.01
N CYS A 51 -18.85 -11.33 34.20
CA CYS A 51 -19.74 -12.46 34.33
C CYS A 51 -19.51 -13.24 35.64
N ASP A 52 -20.54 -13.50 36.37
CA ASP A 52 -20.46 -14.43 37.52
C ASP A 52 -20.11 -15.85 37.03
N VAL A 53 -19.29 -16.53 37.79
CA VAL A 53 -18.96 -17.95 37.58
C VAL A 53 -20.19 -18.85 37.79
N ARG A 54 -21.06 -18.52 38.77
CA ARG A 54 -22.25 -19.31 39.09
C ARG A 54 -23.50 -18.53 38.73
N LEU A 55 -24.24 -19.05 37.76
CA LEU A 55 -25.52 -18.50 37.33
C LEU A 55 -26.61 -19.55 37.47
N PRO A 56 -27.88 -19.15 37.61
CA PRO A 56 -29.00 -20.08 37.91
C PRO A 56 -29.21 -21.12 36.78
N ASP A 57 -28.80 -20.82 35.56
CA ASP A 57 -29.00 -21.65 34.39
C ASP A 57 -27.71 -22.20 33.80
N GLY A 58 -26.55 -22.03 34.49
CA GLY A 58 -25.27 -22.58 34.00
C GLY A 58 -24.02 -22.00 34.67
N SER A 59 -22.88 -22.26 34.06
CA SER A 59 -21.55 -21.76 34.51
C SER A 59 -21.06 -20.66 33.58
N GLY A 60 -20.65 -19.51 34.14
CA GLY A 60 -20.00 -18.43 33.40
C GLY A 60 -18.68 -18.85 32.75
N VAL A 61 -17.99 -19.86 33.30
CA VAL A 61 -16.75 -20.39 32.71
C VAL A 61 -17.04 -21.13 31.40
N ASP A 62 -18.12 -21.88 31.33
CA ASP A 62 -18.51 -22.64 30.13
C ASP A 62 -19.00 -21.72 29.00
N LEU A 63 -19.50 -20.52 29.36
CA LEU A 63 -19.97 -19.53 28.39
C LEU A 63 -18.85 -18.80 27.66
N ILE A 64 -17.62 -18.80 28.18
CA ILE A 64 -16.52 -18.00 27.62
C ILE A 64 -16.33 -18.32 26.13
N ALA A 65 -16.31 -19.59 25.76
CA ALA A 65 -16.09 -20.00 24.37
C ALA A 65 -17.20 -19.50 23.44
N GLU A 66 -18.47 -19.53 23.90
CA GLU A 66 -19.60 -19.05 23.11
C GLU A 66 -19.66 -17.53 23.03
N MET A 67 -19.39 -16.82 24.13
CA MET A 67 -19.26 -15.36 24.16
C MET A 67 -18.16 -14.88 23.22
N LYS A 68 -16.98 -15.53 23.21
CA LYS A 68 -15.88 -15.22 22.29
C LYS A 68 -16.22 -15.53 20.84
N ARG A 69 -17.04 -16.55 20.56
CA ARG A 69 -17.54 -16.85 19.23
C ARG A 69 -18.48 -15.75 18.71
N LEU A 70 -19.36 -15.25 19.56
CA LEU A 70 -20.31 -14.17 19.23
C LEU A 70 -19.62 -12.81 19.14
N GLY A 71 -18.69 -12.52 20.07
CA GLY A 71 -17.91 -11.28 20.12
C GLY A 71 -16.41 -11.56 20.18
N PRO A 72 -15.73 -11.79 19.03
CA PRO A 72 -14.30 -12.18 19.03
C PRO A 72 -13.37 -11.16 19.68
N LEU A 73 -13.73 -9.88 19.68
CA LEU A 73 -12.96 -8.79 20.28
C LEU A 73 -13.37 -8.49 21.73
N THR A 74 -14.52 -9.02 22.19
CA THR A 74 -15.02 -8.79 23.55
C THR A 74 -14.10 -9.44 24.58
N GLU A 75 -13.67 -8.72 25.61
CA GLU A 75 -12.92 -9.27 26.72
C GLU A 75 -13.85 -9.66 27.87
N ILE A 76 -13.51 -10.75 28.58
CA ILE A 76 -14.37 -11.35 29.61
C ILE A 76 -13.63 -11.38 30.93
N ILE A 77 -14.20 -10.76 31.96
CA ILE A 77 -13.74 -10.77 33.35
C ILE A 77 -14.73 -11.62 34.15
N LEU A 78 -14.23 -12.64 34.84
CA LEU A 78 -15.08 -13.47 35.69
C LEU A 78 -15.15 -12.96 37.12
N LEU A 79 -16.33 -13.04 37.75
CA LEU A 79 -16.55 -12.80 39.17
C LEU A 79 -16.73 -14.15 39.88
N THR A 80 -16.03 -14.39 40.97
CA THR A 80 -16.14 -15.60 41.78
C THR A 80 -16.36 -15.30 43.24
N ALA A 81 -17.25 -16.03 43.91
CA ALA A 81 -17.49 -15.89 45.35
C ALA A 81 -16.34 -16.49 46.19
N HIS A 82 -15.60 -17.45 45.69
CA HIS A 82 -14.48 -18.11 46.38
C HIS A 82 -13.26 -18.09 45.47
N GLY A 83 -12.16 -17.53 45.94
CA GLY A 83 -10.88 -17.47 45.23
C GLY A 83 -10.22 -18.86 45.07
N ASN A 84 -10.88 -19.77 44.35
CA ASN A 84 -10.34 -21.09 44.05
C ASN A 84 -9.37 -20.95 42.86
N ILE A 85 -8.06 -21.12 43.15
CA ILE A 85 -7.00 -20.95 42.15
C ILE A 85 -7.19 -21.85 40.91
N PRO A 86 -7.65 -23.13 41.02
CA PRO A 86 -7.90 -23.97 39.85
C PRO A 86 -8.94 -23.41 38.89
N ASP A 87 -10.03 -22.84 39.39
CA ASP A 87 -11.14 -22.30 38.54
C ASP A 87 -10.67 -21.02 37.79
N GLY A 88 -9.86 -20.18 38.45
CA GLY A 88 -9.27 -19.01 37.82
C GLY A 88 -8.30 -19.37 36.68
N VAL A 89 -7.44 -20.36 36.93
CA VAL A 89 -6.49 -20.86 35.89
C VAL A 89 -7.24 -21.47 34.70
N GLN A 90 -8.32 -22.20 34.98
CA GLN A 90 -9.15 -22.79 33.89
C GLN A 90 -9.87 -21.69 33.09
N ALA A 91 -10.37 -20.65 33.75
CA ALA A 91 -11.00 -19.52 33.11
C ALA A 91 -10.08 -18.80 32.12
N ILE A 92 -8.83 -18.54 32.54
CA ILE A 92 -7.81 -17.91 31.66
C ILE A 92 -7.46 -18.82 30.47
N LYS A 93 -7.33 -20.13 30.71
CA LYS A 93 -7.12 -21.11 29.61
C LYS A 93 -8.27 -21.15 28.61
N ASN A 94 -9.51 -20.92 29.07
CA ASN A 94 -10.70 -20.85 28.21
C ASN A 94 -10.84 -19.51 27.49
N GLY A 95 -9.95 -18.53 27.74
CA GLY A 95 -9.93 -17.25 27.04
C GLY A 95 -10.52 -16.05 27.83
N ALA A 96 -10.75 -16.19 29.13
CA ALA A 96 -11.06 -15.02 29.97
C ALA A 96 -9.84 -14.06 30.03
N PHE A 97 -10.13 -12.77 30.12
CA PHE A 97 -9.10 -11.75 30.30
C PHE A 97 -8.49 -11.82 31.69
N ASP A 98 -9.35 -11.94 32.70
CA ASP A 98 -8.94 -12.09 34.10
C ASP A 98 -10.15 -12.58 34.96
N TYR A 99 -9.91 -12.77 36.25
CA TYR A 99 -10.95 -13.08 37.22
C TYR A 99 -10.78 -12.25 38.50
N ILE A 100 -11.89 -12.00 39.22
CA ILE A 100 -11.93 -11.21 40.44
C ILE A 100 -12.78 -11.95 41.51
N THR A 101 -12.36 -11.89 42.76
CA THR A 101 -13.13 -12.41 43.87
C THR A 101 -14.16 -11.38 44.33
N LYS A 102 -15.44 -11.78 44.53
CA LYS A 102 -16.52 -10.92 45.05
C LYS A 102 -16.17 -10.51 46.52
N GLY A 103 -16.33 -9.24 46.81
CA GLY A 103 -16.19 -8.68 48.18
C GLY A 103 -14.90 -7.87 48.38
N ASP A 104 -13.76 -8.48 48.65
CA ASP A 104 -12.54 -7.75 49.05
C ASP A 104 -11.84 -7.02 47.87
N ASP A 105 -12.14 -7.37 46.62
CA ASP A 105 -11.43 -6.91 45.44
C ASP A 105 -12.24 -5.85 44.62
N ASN A 106 -13.31 -5.29 45.12
CA ASN A 106 -14.12 -4.29 44.38
C ASN A 106 -13.31 -3.09 43.91
N ASN A 107 -12.23 -2.70 44.58
CA ASN A 107 -11.32 -1.64 44.15
C ASN A 107 -10.45 -2.04 42.92
N LYS A 108 -10.39 -3.32 42.59
CA LYS A 108 -9.64 -3.82 41.43
C LYS A 108 -10.47 -3.87 40.15
N ILE A 109 -11.80 -3.80 40.25
CA ILE A 109 -12.71 -3.92 39.10
C ILE A 109 -12.47 -2.82 38.09
N ILE A 110 -12.38 -1.56 38.50
CA ILE A 110 -12.20 -0.43 37.61
C ILE A 110 -10.83 -0.45 36.90
N PRO A 111 -9.68 -0.65 37.61
CA PRO A 111 -8.38 -0.80 36.93
C PRO A 111 -8.35 -1.97 35.94
N LEU A 112 -9.00 -3.08 36.26
CA LEU A 112 -9.03 -4.25 35.38
C LEU A 112 -9.94 -4.04 34.18
N LEU A 113 -11.10 -3.40 34.38
CA LEU A 113 -12.00 -2.99 33.32
C LEU A 113 -11.31 -2.03 32.35
N SER A 114 -10.56 -1.04 32.86
CA SER A 114 -9.80 -0.10 32.04
C SER A 114 -8.78 -0.83 31.16
N ARG A 115 -8.02 -1.77 31.72
CA ARG A 115 -7.04 -2.60 30.95
C ARG A 115 -7.72 -3.47 29.91
N ALA A 116 -8.87 -4.05 30.22
CA ALA A 116 -9.65 -4.84 29.26
C ALA A 116 -10.17 -3.96 28.12
N MET A 117 -10.67 -2.76 28.41
CA MET A 117 -11.12 -1.77 27.43
C MET A 117 -9.98 -1.32 26.51
N GLU A 118 -8.80 -0.99 27.07
CA GLU A 118 -7.62 -0.62 26.27
C GLU A 118 -7.25 -1.74 25.28
N LYS A 119 -7.29 -2.99 25.73
CA LYS A 119 -7.03 -4.14 24.84
C LYS A 119 -8.04 -4.25 23.71
N VAL A 120 -9.34 -4.08 24.00
CA VAL A 120 -10.40 -4.07 22.98
C VAL A 120 -10.23 -2.93 22.01
N GLU A 121 -9.92 -1.73 22.50
CA GLU A 121 -9.69 -0.56 21.65
C GLU A 121 -8.49 -0.74 20.72
N MET A 122 -7.37 -1.27 21.25
CA MET A 122 -6.20 -1.61 20.44
C MET A 122 -6.53 -2.65 19.38
N ALA A 123 -7.26 -3.71 19.72
CA ALA A 123 -7.67 -4.75 18.77
C ALA A 123 -8.59 -4.20 17.67
N ARG A 124 -9.56 -3.33 18.02
CA ARG A 124 -10.42 -2.64 17.05
C ARG A 124 -9.63 -1.73 16.13
N ARG A 125 -8.69 -0.95 16.69
CA ARG A 125 -7.86 -0.05 15.90
C ARG A 125 -6.98 -0.83 14.93
N LEU A 126 -6.40 -1.96 15.37
CA LEU A 126 -5.65 -2.86 14.50
C LEU A 126 -6.53 -3.38 13.36
N GLN A 127 -7.70 -3.92 13.66
CA GLN A 127 -8.64 -4.41 12.66
C GLN A 127 -9.08 -3.32 11.66
N GLN A 128 -9.30 -2.10 12.15
CA GLN A 128 -9.65 -0.96 11.30
C GLN A 128 -8.49 -0.59 10.37
N LEU A 129 -7.25 -0.57 10.88
CA LEU A 129 -6.05 -0.32 10.07
C LEU A 129 -5.85 -1.41 9.02
N GLU A 130 -5.99 -2.68 9.39
CA GLU A 130 -5.91 -3.82 8.47
C GLU A 130 -6.97 -3.71 7.36
N LYS A 131 -8.21 -3.33 7.72
CA LYS A 131 -9.28 -3.10 6.74
C LYS A 131 -8.98 -1.93 5.80
N GLN A 132 -8.42 -0.83 6.32
CA GLN A 132 -8.00 0.32 5.50
C GLN A 132 -6.88 -0.07 4.53
N VAL A 133 -5.86 -0.80 5.01
CA VAL A 133 -4.77 -1.33 4.18
C VAL A 133 -5.34 -2.27 3.11
N GLY A 134 -6.21 -3.20 3.49
CA GLY A 134 -6.86 -4.12 2.56
C GLY A 134 -7.67 -3.40 1.47
N GLN A 135 -8.41 -2.35 1.81
CA GLN A 135 -9.15 -1.55 0.84
C GLN A 135 -8.23 -0.76 -0.10
N LYS A 136 -7.15 -0.19 0.45
CA LYS A 136 -6.18 0.59 -0.32
C LYS A 136 -5.47 -0.25 -1.37
N TYR A 137 -5.18 -1.51 -1.07
CA TYR A 137 -4.42 -2.43 -1.92
C TYR A 137 -5.27 -3.56 -2.50
N SER A 138 -6.56 -3.33 -2.66
CA SER A 138 -7.45 -4.28 -3.34
C SER A 138 -7.32 -4.19 -4.87
N PHE A 139 -7.73 -5.23 -5.58
CA PHE A 139 -7.82 -5.18 -7.04
C PHE A 139 -8.79 -4.12 -7.55
N GLU A 140 -9.79 -3.77 -6.74
CA GLU A 140 -10.76 -2.71 -7.01
C GLU A 140 -10.12 -1.31 -6.98
N SER A 141 -9.01 -1.16 -6.25
CA SER A 141 -8.24 0.09 -6.20
C SER A 141 -7.35 0.30 -7.44
N ILE A 142 -7.12 -0.74 -8.25
CA ILE A 142 -6.36 -0.64 -9.49
C ILE A 142 -7.22 0.06 -10.54
N LEU A 143 -6.86 1.31 -10.83
CA LEU A 143 -7.58 2.11 -11.80
C LEU A 143 -7.30 1.63 -13.22
N GLY A 144 -8.39 1.47 -14.02
CA GLY A 144 -8.30 1.13 -15.43
C GLY A 144 -9.55 0.40 -15.93
N LYS A 145 -9.96 0.75 -17.15
CA LYS A 145 -11.10 0.15 -17.87
C LYS A 145 -10.68 -0.53 -19.16
N SER A 146 -9.48 -0.24 -19.63
CA SER A 146 -8.94 -0.77 -20.87
C SER A 146 -8.78 -2.30 -20.80
N LYS A 147 -8.90 -2.95 -21.95
CA LYS A 147 -8.80 -4.41 -22.06
C LYS A 147 -7.45 -4.95 -21.55
N PRO A 148 -6.28 -4.33 -21.87
CA PRO A 148 -4.99 -4.84 -21.40
C PRO A 148 -4.86 -4.85 -19.87
N ILE A 149 -5.28 -3.78 -19.18
CA ILE A 149 -5.19 -3.73 -17.72
C ILE A 149 -6.16 -4.70 -17.04
N ARG A 150 -7.38 -4.87 -17.60
CA ARG A 150 -8.34 -5.84 -17.09
C ARG A 150 -7.81 -7.27 -17.18
N MET A 151 -7.17 -7.62 -18.28
CA MET A 151 -6.53 -8.93 -18.44
C MET A 151 -5.43 -9.14 -17.40
N ALA A 152 -4.58 -8.14 -17.16
CA ALA A 152 -3.54 -8.22 -16.14
C ALA A 152 -4.14 -8.40 -14.73
N VAL A 153 -5.20 -7.66 -14.39
CA VAL A 153 -5.92 -7.80 -13.11
C VAL A 153 -6.55 -9.19 -12.97
N GLU A 154 -7.15 -9.72 -14.03
CA GLU A 154 -7.74 -11.07 -13.99
C GLU A 154 -6.69 -12.16 -13.75
N LEU A 155 -5.53 -12.07 -14.42
CA LEU A 155 -4.41 -12.97 -14.19
C LEU A 155 -3.88 -12.85 -12.74
N ALA A 156 -3.76 -11.63 -12.23
CA ALA A 156 -3.33 -11.38 -10.87
C ALA A 156 -4.31 -11.96 -9.83
N ARG A 157 -5.62 -11.88 -10.07
CA ARG A 157 -6.64 -12.53 -9.24
C ARG A 157 -6.50 -14.07 -9.23
N LYS A 158 -6.31 -14.67 -10.41
CA LYS A 158 -6.16 -16.11 -10.52
C LYS A 158 -4.94 -16.64 -9.77
N VAL A 159 -3.81 -15.92 -9.84
CA VAL A 159 -2.57 -16.34 -9.17
C VAL A 159 -2.56 -16.00 -7.68
N SER A 160 -3.36 -15.04 -7.22
CA SER A 160 -3.35 -14.60 -5.82
C SER A 160 -3.65 -15.71 -4.82
N VAL A 161 -4.55 -16.62 -5.18
CA VAL A 161 -4.96 -17.76 -4.32
C VAL A 161 -3.95 -18.92 -4.27
N THR A 162 -2.84 -18.80 -4.99
CA THR A 162 -1.76 -19.80 -5.02
C THR A 162 -0.51 -19.26 -4.36
N ASP A 163 0.43 -20.14 -4.00
CA ASP A 163 1.74 -19.76 -3.43
C ASP A 163 2.88 -19.74 -4.48
N VAL A 164 2.56 -19.90 -5.78
CA VAL A 164 3.57 -19.89 -6.82
C VAL A 164 4.26 -18.52 -6.91
N PRO A 165 5.57 -18.48 -7.27
CA PRO A 165 6.28 -17.24 -7.56
C PRO A 165 5.60 -16.47 -8.71
N VAL A 166 5.57 -15.14 -8.60
CA VAL A 166 4.96 -14.26 -9.61
C VAL A 166 6.03 -13.28 -10.11
N LEU A 167 6.18 -13.20 -11.43
CA LEU A 167 7.06 -12.22 -12.08
C LEU A 167 6.21 -11.14 -12.75
N LEU A 168 6.28 -9.91 -12.22
CA LEU A 168 5.64 -8.71 -12.79
C LEU A 168 6.62 -8.02 -13.74
N THR A 169 6.28 -7.94 -15.03
CA THR A 169 7.09 -7.24 -16.02
C THR A 169 6.37 -6.01 -16.54
N GLY A 170 7.11 -4.97 -16.88
CA GLY A 170 6.55 -3.73 -17.44
C GLY A 170 7.43 -2.53 -17.14
N GLU A 171 7.24 -1.48 -17.90
CA GLU A 171 8.01 -0.25 -17.78
C GLU A 171 7.92 0.38 -16.39
N THR A 172 8.89 1.24 -16.08
CA THR A 172 8.87 2.00 -14.82
C THR A 172 7.59 2.84 -14.72
N GLY A 173 6.97 2.86 -13.54
CA GLY A 173 5.76 3.65 -13.29
C GLY A 173 4.45 3.03 -13.80
N THR A 174 4.42 1.78 -14.28
CA THR A 174 3.19 1.08 -14.72
C THR A 174 2.31 0.60 -13.57
N GLY A 175 2.86 0.52 -12.33
CA GLY A 175 2.13 0.11 -11.12
C GLY A 175 2.47 -1.30 -10.62
N LYS A 176 3.66 -1.84 -10.92
CA LYS A 176 4.10 -3.19 -10.49
C LYS A 176 3.93 -3.41 -8.98
N GLU A 177 4.31 -2.44 -8.14
CA GLU A 177 4.17 -2.53 -6.69
C GLU A 177 2.69 -2.60 -6.25
N VAL A 178 1.80 -1.83 -6.88
CA VAL A 178 0.35 -1.86 -6.59
C VAL A 178 -0.23 -3.25 -6.89
N PHE A 179 0.20 -3.88 -8.00
CA PHE A 179 -0.17 -5.25 -8.33
C PHE A 179 0.38 -6.27 -7.31
N ALA A 180 1.63 -6.13 -6.89
CA ALA A 180 2.23 -7.02 -5.88
C ALA A 180 1.47 -6.96 -4.55
N GLN A 181 1.13 -5.76 -4.09
CA GLN A 181 0.34 -5.56 -2.88
C GLN A 181 -1.10 -6.11 -3.03
N ALA A 182 -1.75 -5.92 -4.20
CA ALA A 182 -3.07 -6.48 -4.45
C ALA A 182 -3.06 -8.02 -4.48
N ILE A 183 -2.03 -8.64 -5.08
CA ILE A 183 -1.84 -10.10 -5.07
C ILE A 183 -1.67 -10.61 -3.64
N HIS A 184 -0.87 -9.95 -2.82
CA HIS A 184 -0.69 -10.32 -1.41
C HIS A 184 -2.00 -10.21 -0.63
N GLN A 185 -2.73 -9.09 -0.74
CA GLN A 185 -3.98 -8.86 -0.02
C GLN A 185 -5.10 -9.84 -0.37
N HIS A 186 -5.08 -10.44 -1.57
CA HIS A 186 -6.05 -11.45 -1.99
C HIS A 186 -5.53 -12.90 -1.85
N SER A 187 -4.40 -13.09 -1.18
CA SER A 187 -3.82 -14.39 -0.91
C SER A 187 -4.22 -14.95 0.46
N SER A 188 -3.91 -16.22 0.69
CA SER A 188 -4.01 -16.86 2.02
C SER A 188 -3.11 -16.20 3.08
N ARG A 189 -2.16 -15.35 2.63
CA ARG A 189 -1.18 -14.64 3.47
C ARG A 189 -1.51 -13.18 3.72
N ALA A 190 -2.73 -12.70 3.38
CA ALA A 190 -3.15 -11.30 3.51
C ALA A 190 -2.95 -10.68 4.90
N GLY A 191 -3.14 -11.49 5.97
CA GLY A 191 -2.89 -11.06 7.36
C GLY A 191 -1.44 -11.23 7.85
N LYS A 192 -0.49 -11.55 6.95
CA LYS A 192 0.93 -11.74 7.27
C LYS A 192 1.77 -10.59 6.73
N ALA A 193 3.07 -10.59 7.04
CA ALA A 193 3.98 -9.56 6.59
C ALA A 193 4.06 -9.48 5.05
N PHE A 194 4.02 -8.25 4.52
CA PHE A 194 4.41 -7.91 3.15
C PHE A 194 5.69 -7.08 3.22
N VAL A 195 6.81 -7.67 2.84
CA VAL A 195 8.13 -7.04 2.91
C VAL A 195 8.55 -6.66 1.49
N ALA A 196 8.68 -5.36 1.22
CA ALA A 196 9.12 -4.84 -0.08
C ALA A 196 10.58 -4.39 -0.02
N VAL A 197 11.36 -4.79 -1.02
CA VAL A 197 12.74 -4.36 -1.19
C VAL A 197 12.99 -4.01 -2.66
N ASN A 198 13.61 -2.85 -2.87
CA ASN A 198 14.10 -2.45 -4.20
C ASN A 198 15.57 -2.87 -4.33
N CYS A 199 15.84 -3.78 -5.27
CA CYS A 199 17.20 -4.34 -5.47
C CYS A 199 18.20 -3.30 -6.01
N SER A 200 17.73 -2.21 -6.62
CA SER A 200 18.59 -1.14 -7.13
C SER A 200 18.96 -0.07 -6.09
N ALA A 201 18.30 -0.07 -4.92
CA ALA A 201 18.47 0.98 -3.91
C ALA A 201 19.76 0.86 -3.07
N PHE A 202 20.44 -0.28 -3.12
CA PHE A 202 21.55 -0.62 -2.25
C PHE A 202 22.80 -1.05 -3.05
N SER A 203 24.00 -0.86 -2.49
CA SER A 203 25.19 -1.56 -3.00
C SER A 203 25.03 -3.07 -2.81
N LYS A 204 25.81 -3.86 -3.56
CA LYS A 204 25.75 -5.33 -3.49
C LYS A 204 25.86 -5.87 -2.07
N GLU A 205 26.84 -5.39 -1.30
CA GLU A 205 27.14 -5.84 0.05
C GLU A 205 26.01 -5.47 1.04
N LEU A 206 25.45 -4.29 0.88
CA LEU A 206 24.32 -3.82 1.69
C LEU A 206 23.07 -4.62 1.36
N LEU A 207 22.77 -4.83 0.08
CA LEU A 207 21.61 -5.61 -0.35
C LEU A 207 21.65 -7.04 0.20
N GLU A 208 22.83 -7.67 0.17
CA GLU A 208 23.05 -9.00 0.72
C GLU A 208 22.73 -9.05 2.22
N SER A 209 23.30 -8.10 2.95
CA SER A 209 23.08 -7.95 4.40
C SER A 209 21.62 -7.64 4.75
N GLU A 210 20.92 -6.81 3.96
CA GLU A 210 19.50 -6.51 4.17
C GLU A 210 18.64 -7.75 3.92
N ILE A 211 18.82 -8.41 2.77
CA ILE A 211 17.95 -9.54 2.36
C ILE A 211 18.19 -10.77 3.23
N PHE A 212 19.45 -11.16 3.47
CA PHE A 212 19.80 -12.42 4.16
C PHE A 212 20.18 -12.24 5.62
N GLY A 213 20.43 -11.00 6.07
CA GLY A 213 20.94 -10.73 7.42
C GLY A 213 22.42 -11.04 7.59
N HIS A 214 22.98 -10.67 8.73
CA HIS A 214 24.39 -10.91 9.04
C HIS A 214 24.62 -11.26 10.51
N LYS A 215 25.69 -11.95 10.78
CA LYS A 215 26.22 -12.15 12.14
C LYS A 215 27.10 -10.97 12.54
N ALA A 216 27.24 -10.77 13.86
CA ALA A 216 28.21 -9.82 14.40
C ALA A 216 29.63 -10.19 13.91
N GLY A 217 30.38 -9.19 13.41
CA GLY A 217 31.73 -9.39 12.88
C GLY A 217 31.81 -9.90 11.43
N ALA A 218 30.70 -10.04 10.71
CA ALA A 218 30.68 -10.55 9.34
C ALA A 218 31.43 -9.65 8.33
N PHE A 219 31.45 -8.34 8.58
CA PHE A 219 32.18 -7.33 7.80
C PHE A 219 32.50 -6.12 8.67
N THR A 220 33.33 -5.19 8.16
CA THR A 220 33.68 -3.94 8.88
C THR A 220 32.44 -3.09 9.08
N GLY A 221 32.02 -2.92 10.36
CA GLY A 221 30.78 -2.23 10.74
C GLY A 221 29.65 -3.13 11.21
N ALA A 222 29.74 -4.44 11.10
CA ALA A 222 28.77 -5.40 11.61
C ALA A 222 28.91 -5.60 13.14
N LEU A 223 28.55 -4.57 13.91
CA LEU A 223 28.70 -4.58 15.37
C LEU A 223 27.73 -5.52 16.08
N LYS A 224 26.56 -5.76 15.52
CA LYS A 224 25.50 -6.62 16.05
C LYS A 224 24.96 -7.54 14.99
N GLU A 225 24.37 -8.65 15.41
CA GLU A 225 23.60 -9.51 14.50
C GLU A 225 22.36 -8.77 14.01
N LYS A 226 22.04 -8.92 12.70
CA LYS A 226 20.83 -8.40 12.06
C LYS A 226 20.02 -9.53 11.44
N LYS A 227 18.70 -9.49 11.64
CA LYS A 227 17.77 -10.35 10.89
C LYS A 227 17.67 -9.83 9.45
N GLY A 228 17.57 -10.77 8.52
CA GLY A 228 17.34 -10.45 7.11
C GLY A 228 15.85 -10.30 6.77
N LEU A 229 15.56 -9.63 5.65
CA LEU A 229 14.19 -9.42 5.16
C LEU A 229 13.46 -10.74 4.87
N PHE A 230 14.16 -11.84 4.53
CA PHE A 230 13.55 -13.17 4.42
C PHE A 230 13.06 -13.70 5.76
N GLU A 231 13.74 -13.41 6.87
CA GLU A 231 13.27 -13.78 8.21
C GLU A 231 12.06 -12.94 8.63
N GLU A 232 12.05 -11.65 8.26
CA GLU A 232 10.91 -10.76 8.54
C GLU A 232 9.67 -11.12 7.72
N ALA A 233 9.87 -11.64 6.50
CA ALA A 233 8.81 -12.08 5.61
C ALA A 233 8.33 -13.50 5.88
N ASP A 234 8.86 -14.20 6.90
CA ASP A 234 8.49 -15.60 7.17
C ASP A 234 6.97 -15.76 7.37
N GLN A 235 6.39 -16.80 6.76
CA GLN A 235 4.95 -17.04 6.62
C GLN A 235 4.18 -15.97 5.82
N GLY A 236 4.85 -14.93 5.32
CA GLY A 236 4.30 -13.80 4.57
C GLY A 236 4.71 -13.80 3.10
N THR A 237 4.90 -12.60 2.55
CA THR A 237 5.29 -12.37 1.17
C THR A 237 6.46 -11.39 1.11
N ILE A 238 7.47 -11.70 0.29
CA ILE A 238 8.52 -10.75 -0.07
C ILE A 238 8.29 -10.25 -1.50
N PHE A 239 8.40 -8.94 -1.69
CA PHE A 239 8.33 -8.28 -2.99
C PHE A 239 9.72 -7.75 -3.36
N LEU A 240 10.31 -8.30 -4.42
CA LEU A 240 11.63 -7.95 -4.95
C LEU A 240 11.43 -7.05 -6.17
N ASP A 241 11.49 -5.73 -5.97
CA ASP A 241 11.40 -4.77 -7.09
C ASP A 241 12.74 -4.60 -7.77
N GLU A 242 12.70 -4.38 -9.08
CA GLU A 242 13.89 -4.26 -9.97
C GLU A 242 14.86 -5.44 -9.82
N ILE A 243 14.32 -6.69 -9.85
CA ILE A 243 15.09 -7.91 -9.67
C ILE A 243 16.21 -8.07 -10.71
N GLY A 244 16.06 -7.49 -11.91
CA GLY A 244 17.08 -7.48 -12.96
C GLY A 244 18.34 -6.66 -12.62
N GLU A 245 18.30 -5.86 -11.53
CA GLU A 245 19.46 -5.12 -11.01
C GLU A 245 20.25 -5.90 -9.95
N MET A 246 19.77 -7.07 -9.54
CA MET A 246 20.41 -7.88 -8.50
C MET A 246 21.75 -8.43 -8.98
N ALA A 247 22.80 -8.25 -8.19
CA ALA A 247 24.12 -8.76 -8.50
C ALA A 247 24.11 -10.29 -8.68
N PHE A 248 24.88 -10.80 -9.66
CA PHE A 248 24.88 -12.19 -10.12
C PHE A 248 25.09 -13.22 -8.99
N ASP A 249 25.96 -12.91 -8.02
CA ASP A 249 26.23 -13.80 -6.87
C ASP A 249 25.03 -13.90 -5.93
N LEU A 250 24.26 -12.80 -5.77
CA LEU A 250 23.05 -12.80 -4.93
C LEU A 250 21.92 -13.57 -5.57
N GLN A 251 21.87 -13.63 -6.91
CA GLN A 251 20.90 -14.44 -7.64
C GLN A 251 21.02 -15.93 -7.30
N ALA A 252 22.26 -16.44 -7.09
CA ALA A 252 22.47 -17.82 -6.68
C ALA A 252 21.92 -18.11 -5.26
N LYS A 253 22.04 -17.15 -4.35
CA LYS A 253 21.46 -17.28 -2.99
C LYS A 253 19.93 -17.21 -3.03
N LEU A 254 19.36 -16.33 -3.85
CA LEU A 254 17.92 -16.25 -4.06
C LEU A 254 17.35 -17.55 -4.65
N LEU A 255 18.05 -18.16 -5.62
CA LEU A 255 17.66 -19.42 -6.20
C LEU A 255 17.54 -20.52 -5.13
N ARG A 256 18.50 -20.59 -4.20
CA ARG A 256 18.45 -21.55 -3.08
C ARG A 256 17.21 -21.34 -2.20
N VAL A 257 16.83 -20.09 -1.92
CA VAL A 257 15.59 -19.80 -1.18
C VAL A 257 14.36 -20.28 -1.94
N LEU A 258 14.30 -20.07 -3.27
CA LEU A 258 13.18 -20.50 -4.12
C LEU A 258 13.04 -22.04 -4.23
N GLU A 259 14.15 -22.77 -4.09
CA GLU A 259 14.17 -24.24 -4.23
C GLU A 259 13.94 -24.97 -2.90
N SER A 260 14.68 -24.58 -1.87
CA SER A 260 14.70 -25.28 -0.58
C SER A 260 14.01 -24.53 0.55
N GLY A 261 13.70 -23.24 0.38
CA GLY A 261 13.24 -22.37 1.46
C GLY A 261 14.34 -22.07 2.48
N GLU A 262 15.62 -22.21 2.11
CA GLU A 262 16.75 -22.05 3.03
C GLU A 262 17.75 -21.03 2.52
N PHE A 263 18.35 -20.31 3.45
CA PHE A 263 19.47 -19.41 3.18
C PHE A 263 20.45 -19.38 4.37
N ILE A 264 21.60 -18.77 4.18
CA ILE A 264 22.63 -18.61 5.19
C ILE A 264 22.93 -17.11 5.35
N LYS A 265 22.97 -16.61 6.60
CA LYS A 265 23.35 -15.22 6.91
C LYS A 265 24.80 -14.95 6.47
N VAL A 266 25.09 -13.69 6.19
CA VAL A 266 26.48 -13.28 5.94
C VAL A 266 27.33 -13.52 7.19
N GLY A 267 28.45 -14.25 7.05
CA GLY A 267 29.32 -14.63 8.16
C GLY A 267 28.82 -15.78 9.03
N ASP A 268 27.76 -16.49 8.62
CA ASP A 268 27.29 -17.71 9.31
C ASP A 268 27.50 -18.95 8.41
N THR A 269 27.38 -20.13 9.01
CA THR A 269 27.42 -21.43 8.30
C THR A 269 26.12 -22.22 8.45
N ARG A 270 25.23 -21.77 9.35
CA ARG A 270 23.98 -22.48 9.64
C ARG A 270 22.87 -22.03 8.70
N PRO A 271 22.18 -22.96 8.01
CA PRO A 271 21.03 -22.64 7.20
C PRO A 271 19.83 -22.22 8.09
N ILE A 272 19.10 -21.24 7.64
CA ILE A 272 17.82 -20.78 8.20
C ILE A 272 16.73 -21.16 7.20
N LYS A 273 15.67 -21.80 7.72
CA LYS A 273 14.52 -22.20 6.91
C LYS A 273 13.40 -21.19 7.08
N VAL A 274 12.80 -20.78 5.94
CA VAL A 274 11.68 -19.85 5.88
C VAL A 274 10.63 -20.33 4.89
N ASN A 275 9.39 -19.91 5.10
CA ASN A 275 8.29 -20.16 4.18
C ASN A 275 7.75 -18.81 3.67
N VAL A 276 8.31 -18.32 2.58
CA VAL A 276 8.00 -17.00 2.05
C VAL A 276 7.48 -17.12 0.63
N ARG A 277 6.35 -16.46 0.33
CA ARG A 277 5.88 -16.28 -1.04
C ARG A 277 6.70 -15.18 -1.72
N ILE A 278 7.19 -15.43 -2.94
CA ILE A 278 8.03 -14.47 -3.67
C ILE A 278 7.22 -13.84 -4.80
N ILE A 279 7.19 -12.50 -4.86
CA ILE A 279 6.73 -11.70 -5.99
C ILE A 279 7.93 -10.88 -6.45
N ALA A 280 8.34 -11.03 -7.70
CA ALA A 280 9.44 -10.26 -8.28
C ALA A 280 8.92 -9.30 -9.34
N ALA A 281 9.58 -8.16 -9.51
CA ALA A 281 9.23 -7.19 -10.54
C ALA A 281 10.50 -6.67 -11.26
N THR A 282 10.36 -6.37 -12.55
CA THR A 282 11.43 -5.77 -13.34
C THR A 282 10.88 -4.95 -14.51
N ASN A 283 11.64 -3.93 -14.91
CA ASN A 283 11.44 -3.19 -16.16
C ASN A 283 12.40 -3.68 -17.27
N ARG A 284 13.39 -4.50 -16.94
CA ARG A 284 14.36 -5.05 -17.88
C ARG A 284 13.81 -6.26 -18.63
N ASP A 285 14.32 -6.48 -19.82
CA ASP A 285 14.14 -7.72 -20.57
C ASP A 285 15.13 -8.77 -20.04
N LEU A 286 14.66 -9.62 -19.13
CA LEU A 286 15.51 -10.63 -18.48
C LEU A 286 16.12 -11.63 -19.47
N GLN A 287 15.51 -11.87 -20.64
CA GLN A 287 16.10 -12.76 -21.65
C GLN A 287 17.37 -12.15 -22.24
N LYS A 288 17.35 -10.84 -22.52
CA LYS A 288 18.56 -10.13 -22.95
C LYS A 288 19.62 -10.05 -21.86
N GLU A 289 19.21 -9.91 -20.61
CA GLU A 289 20.16 -9.92 -19.47
C GLU A 289 20.79 -11.32 -19.28
N ILE A 290 20.07 -12.41 -19.60
CA ILE A 290 20.63 -13.78 -19.61
C ILE A 290 21.65 -13.91 -20.73
N GLU A 291 21.33 -13.49 -21.96
CA GLU A 291 22.25 -13.52 -23.11
C GLU A 291 23.52 -12.70 -22.83
N ALA A 292 23.40 -11.58 -22.11
CA ALA A 292 24.50 -10.72 -21.69
C ALA A 292 25.30 -11.28 -20.48
N GLY A 293 24.87 -12.38 -19.86
CA GLY A 293 25.52 -12.97 -18.68
C GLY A 293 25.29 -12.21 -17.36
N HIS A 294 24.33 -11.30 -17.32
CA HIS A 294 24.00 -10.50 -16.13
C HIS A 294 22.91 -11.13 -15.26
N PHE A 295 22.10 -12.03 -15.83
CA PHE A 295 21.05 -12.73 -15.12
C PHE A 295 21.15 -14.24 -15.34
N ARG A 296 20.87 -15.03 -14.28
CA ARG A 296 20.94 -16.49 -14.34
C ARG A 296 19.68 -17.06 -14.97
N GLU A 297 19.87 -17.98 -15.91
CA GLU A 297 18.78 -18.65 -16.61
C GLU A 297 17.95 -19.54 -15.67
N ASP A 298 18.61 -20.26 -14.73
CA ASP A 298 17.95 -21.11 -13.74
C ASP A 298 17.02 -20.30 -12.82
N LEU A 299 17.47 -19.15 -12.35
CA LEU A 299 16.67 -18.23 -11.55
C LEU A 299 15.48 -17.68 -12.34
N TYR A 300 15.68 -17.32 -13.62
CA TYR A 300 14.61 -16.84 -14.47
C TYR A 300 13.46 -17.84 -14.56
N TYR A 301 13.74 -19.12 -14.86
CA TYR A 301 12.69 -20.14 -14.95
C TYR A 301 11.99 -20.38 -13.62
N ARG A 302 12.70 -20.23 -12.50
CA ARG A 302 12.11 -20.40 -11.17
C ARG A 302 11.23 -19.21 -10.75
N LEU A 303 11.55 -17.98 -11.17
CA LEU A 303 10.75 -16.77 -10.91
C LEU A 303 9.57 -16.63 -11.88
N SER A 304 9.75 -17.04 -13.15
CA SER A 304 8.77 -16.84 -14.23
C SER A 304 7.70 -17.91 -14.34
N VAL A 305 7.46 -18.70 -13.27
CA VAL A 305 6.38 -19.71 -13.22
C VAL A 305 5.03 -19.08 -13.56
N PHE A 306 4.77 -17.88 -13.07
CA PHE A 306 3.61 -17.10 -13.47
C PHE A 306 4.02 -15.67 -13.78
N ARG A 307 3.99 -15.33 -15.08
CA ARG A 307 4.38 -13.99 -15.55
C ARG A 307 3.13 -13.15 -15.85
N ILE A 308 3.14 -11.89 -15.35
CA ILE A 308 2.13 -10.89 -15.65
C ILE A 308 2.84 -9.68 -16.26
N GLN A 309 2.48 -9.33 -17.47
CA GLN A 309 2.98 -8.13 -18.15
C GLN A 309 2.00 -6.98 -17.93
N LEU A 310 2.50 -5.88 -17.36
CA LEU A 310 1.72 -4.66 -17.16
C LEU A 310 1.86 -3.75 -18.38
N PRO A 311 0.74 -3.34 -18.99
CA PRO A 311 0.78 -2.51 -20.18
C PRO A 311 1.28 -1.11 -19.85
N PRO A 312 2.08 -0.47 -20.73
CA PRO A 312 2.43 0.94 -20.60
C PRO A 312 1.20 1.83 -20.81
N LEU A 313 1.24 3.07 -20.29
CA LEU A 313 0.09 3.96 -20.31
C LEU A 313 -0.36 4.32 -21.73
N ARG A 314 0.56 4.40 -22.69
CA ARG A 314 0.27 4.64 -24.13
C ARG A 314 -0.57 3.55 -24.79
N GLU A 315 -0.61 2.33 -24.25
CA GLU A 315 -1.45 1.21 -24.71
C GLU A 315 -2.82 1.17 -24.02
N ARG A 316 -3.05 2.08 -23.04
CA ARG A 316 -4.29 2.23 -22.28
C ARG A 316 -4.75 3.68 -22.16
N ILE A 317 -4.72 4.38 -23.28
CA ILE A 317 -5.07 5.82 -23.38
C ILE A 317 -6.47 6.12 -22.80
N GLU A 318 -7.40 5.16 -22.91
CA GLU A 318 -8.76 5.25 -22.34
C GLU A 318 -8.75 5.43 -20.80
N ASP A 319 -7.69 4.99 -20.14
CA ASP A 319 -7.57 5.04 -18.68
C ASP A 319 -7.04 6.40 -18.19
N ILE A 320 -6.44 7.23 -19.08
CA ILE A 320 -5.82 8.52 -18.70
C ILE A 320 -6.83 9.42 -17.99
N GLU A 321 -8.02 9.59 -18.53
CA GLU A 321 -9.03 10.45 -17.91
C GLU A 321 -9.45 9.96 -16.53
N LEU A 322 -9.54 8.64 -16.33
CA LEU A 322 -9.83 8.03 -15.04
C LEU A 322 -8.74 8.36 -14.01
N TYR A 323 -7.45 8.24 -14.41
CA TYR A 323 -6.33 8.61 -13.57
C TYR A 323 -6.33 10.10 -13.23
N VAL A 324 -6.57 10.97 -14.22
CA VAL A 324 -6.61 12.42 -14.00
C VAL A 324 -7.65 12.79 -12.94
N ARG A 325 -8.89 12.30 -13.09
CA ARG A 325 -9.97 12.55 -12.11
C ARG A 325 -9.64 12.01 -10.72
N ALA A 326 -9.04 10.83 -10.63
CA ALA A 326 -8.62 10.23 -9.37
C ALA A 326 -7.51 11.05 -8.69
N PHE A 327 -6.51 11.51 -9.44
CA PHE A 327 -5.41 12.31 -8.90
C PHE A 327 -5.86 13.70 -8.48
N VAL A 328 -6.72 14.37 -9.26
CA VAL A 328 -7.34 15.64 -8.87
C VAL A 328 -8.08 15.51 -7.54
N LYS A 329 -8.86 14.44 -7.37
CA LYS A 329 -9.55 14.17 -6.10
C LYS A 329 -8.57 13.89 -4.95
N MET A 330 -7.48 13.18 -5.23
CA MET A 330 -6.46 12.82 -4.24
C MET A 330 -5.67 14.04 -3.75
N PHE A 331 -5.25 14.92 -4.65
CA PHE A 331 -4.39 16.05 -4.32
C PHE A 331 -5.16 17.29 -3.84
N GLY A 332 -6.45 17.42 -4.19
CA GLY A 332 -7.27 18.59 -3.84
C GLY A 332 -7.16 19.03 -2.38
N PRO A 333 -7.32 18.12 -1.39
CA PRO A 333 -7.18 18.46 0.03
C PRO A 333 -5.77 18.96 0.42
N GLY A 334 -4.72 18.38 -0.17
CA GLY A 334 -3.33 18.74 0.14
C GLY A 334 -2.89 20.07 -0.46
N VAL A 335 -3.41 20.42 -1.64
CA VAL A 335 -3.10 21.69 -2.33
C VAL A 335 -4.04 22.82 -1.88
N GLY A 336 -5.10 22.50 -1.14
CA GLY A 336 -6.11 23.48 -0.71
C GLY A 336 -6.95 24.04 -1.87
N LYS A 337 -6.97 23.35 -3.02
CA LYS A 337 -7.71 23.77 -4.23
C LYS A 337 -8.75 22.71 -4.59
N LYS A 338 -9.94 23.17 -4.94
CA LYS A 338 -11.02 22.32 -5.47
C LYS A 338 -11.11 22.57 -6.96
N ILE A 339 -10.64 21.61 -7.74
CA ILE A 339 -10.81 21.64 -9.19
C ILE A 339 -12.22 21.13 -9.52
N GLU A 340 -13.01 21.96 -10.17
CA GLU A 340 -14.41 21.67 -10.55
C GLU A 340 -14.51 21.19 -12.00
N GLU A 341 -13.61 21.67 -12.85
CA GLU A 341 -13.63 21.36 -14.27
C GLU A 341 -12.22 21.03 -14.80
N ILE A 342 -12.17 20.12 -15.76
CA ILE A 342 -10.98 19.77 -16.53
C ILE A 342 -11.34 19.95 -17.99
N THR A 343 -10.66 20.85 -18.69
CA THR A 343 -11.03 21.16 -20.08
C THR A 343 -10.80 19.96 -21.03
N PRO A 344 -11.61 19.79 -22.06
CA PRO A 344 -11.42 18.74 -23.07
C PRO A 344 -10.05 18.81 -23.76
N GLU A 345 -9.54 20.02 -23.98
CA GLU A 345 -8.22 20.28 -24.57
C GLU A 345 -7.09 19.77 -23.67
N TYR A 346 -7.21 19.99 -22.35
CA TYR A 346 -6.28 19.45 -21.35
C TYR A 346 -6.19 17.93 -21.44
N LEU A 347 -7.35 17.25 -21.40
CA LEU A 347 -7.43 15.79 -21.53
C LEU A 347 -6.92 15.31 -22.89
N GLY A 348 -7.25 16.03 -23.96
CA GLY A 348 -6.80 15.73 -25.32
C GLY A 348 -5.27 15.78 -25.43
N THR A 349 -4.65 16.78 -24.80
CA THR A 349 -3.19 16.93 -24.74
C THR A 349 -2.54 15.76 -24.00
N LEU A 350 -3.07 15.40 -22.83
CA LEU A 350 -2.55 14.27 -22.05
C LEU A 350 -2.69 12.92 -22.81
N LYS A 351 -3.77 12.72 -23.57
CA LYS A 351 -3.98 11.48 -24.34
C LYS A 351 -3.01 11.32 -25.52
N LYS A 352 -2.42 12.41 -26.02
CA LYS A 352 -1.45 12.40 -27.12
C LYS A 352 0.00 12.18 -26.66
N HIS A 353 0.30 12.40 -25.38
CA HIS A 353 1.66 12.27 -24.85
C HIS A 353 2.07 10.80 -24.69
N VAL A 354 3.36 10.49 -24.88
CA VAL A 354 3.91 9.12 -24.91
C VAL A 354 4.02 8.47 -23.51
N TRP A 355 4.14 9.27 -22.46
CA TRP A 355 4.23 8.82 -21.05
C TRP A 355 5.33 7.81 -20.79
N LYS A 356 6.59 8.17 -21.03
CA LYS A 356 7.77 7.29 -20.74
C LYS A 356 7.84 6.85 -19.29
N GLY A 357 7.44 7.69 -18.34
CA GLY A 357 7.33 7.39 -16.91
C GLY A 357 5.93 6.88 -16.49
N ASN A 358 5.06 6.59 -17.46
CA ASN A 358 3.75 5.97 -17.26
C ASN A 358 2.86 6.72 -16.23
N VAL A 359 2.20 5.96 -15.34
CA VAL A 359 1.29 6.52 -14.31
C VAL A 359 2.03 7.39 -13.29
N ARG A 360 3.32 7.09 -13.00
CA ARG A 360 4.13 7.90 -12.09
C ARG A 360 4.39 9.30 -12.67
N GLU A 361 4.70 9.39 -13.95
CA GLU A 361 4.87 10.67 -14.66
C GLU A 361 3.56 11.43 -14.73
N LEU A 362 2.47 10.77 -15.14
CA LEU A 362 1.13 11.39 -15.18
C LEU A 362 0.73 11.96 -13.82
N ARG A 363 0.93 11.21 -12.75
CA ARG A 363 0.65 11.65 -11.37
C ARG A 363 1.38 12.96 -11.04
N ASN A 364 2.69 13.03 -11.32
CA ASN A 364 3.52 14.20 -11.03
C ASN A 364 3.07 15.42 -11.87
N VAL A 365 2.69 15.19 -13.13
CA VAL A 365 2.17 16.24 -14.02
C VAL A 365 0.85 16.82 -13.48
N ILE A 366 -0.09 15.98 -13.06
CA ILE A 366 -1.36 16.43 -12.49
C ILE A 366 -1.14 17.19 -11.18
N GLU A 367 -0.30 16.69 -10.29
CA GLU A 367 0.04 17.35 -9.03
C GLU A 367 0.61 18.75 -9.29
N ARG A 368 1.57 18.88 -10.22
CA ARG A 368 2.15 20.16 -10.62
C ARG A 368 1.11 21.08 -11.25
N SER A 369 0.26 20.58 -12.17
CA SER A 369 -0.81 21.37 -12.78
C SER A 369 -1.74 21.97 -11.73
N MET A 370 -2.13 21.17 -10.73
CA MET A 370 -2.99 21.65 -9.63
C MET A 370 -2.32 22.71 -8.76
N ILE A 371 -1.01 22.63 -8.57
CA ILE A 371 -0.26 23.66 -7.81
C ILE A 371 -0.24 24.99 -8.59
N ILE A 372 -0.02 24.93 -9.91
CA ILE A 372 0.13 26.12 -10.78
C ILE A 372 -1.22 26.76 -11.11
N ALA A 373 -2.29 25.99 -11.31
CA ALA A 373 -3.61 26.48 -11.72
C ALA A 373 -4.10 27.65 -10.83
N ASP A 374 -4.48 28.77 -11.43
CA ASP A 374 -4.95 29.96 -10.70
C ASP A 374 -6.41 29.90 -10.23
N GLY A 375 -7.16 28.88 -10.68
CA GLY A 375 -8.60 28.74 -10.41
C GLY A 375 -9.06 27.31 -10.17
N ALA A 376 -10.35 27.10 -10.38
CA ALA A 376 -11.02 25.80 -10.22
C ALA A 376 -11.06 24.97 -11.53
N VAL A 377 -10.38 25.43 -12.58
CA VAL A 377 -10.39 24.81 -13.91
C VAL A 377 -8.96 24.46 -14.32
N LEU A 378 -8.73 23.22 -14.75
CA LEU A 378 -7.45 22.81 -15.35
C LEU A 378 -7.48 23.01 -16.86
N THR A 379 -6.50 23.76 -17.36
CA THR A 379 -6.35 24.13 -18.77
C THR A 379 -4.97 23.72 -19.30
N VAL A 380 -4.77 23.75 -20.62
CA VAL A 380 -3.49 23.38 -21.25
C VAL A 380 -2.34 24.24 -20.76
N SER A 381 -2.58 25.50 -20.37
CA SER A 381 -1.55 26.40 -19.82
C SER A 381 -0.98 25.94 -18.47
N ASP A 382 -1.71 25.10 -17.73
CA ASP A 382 -1.26 24.54 -16.46
C ASP A 382 -0.35 23.32 -16.63
N LEU A 383 -0.24 22.78 -17.85
CA LEU A 383 0.66 21.66 -18.15
C LEU A 383 2.13 22.12 -18.24
N PRO A 384 3.09 21.24 -17.94
CA PRO A 384 4.50 21.46 -18.25
C PRO A 384 4.72 21.78 -19.74
N PHE A 385 5.65 22.66 -20.02
CA PHE A 385 5.90 23.18 -21.38
C PHE A 385 6.27 22.07 -22.39
N ASP A 386 7.03 21.07 -21.95
CA ASP A 386 7.40 19.91 -22.76
C ASP A 386 6.18 19.09 -23.22
N ILE A 387 5.14 18.97 -22.37
CA ILE A 387 3.88 18.31 -22.73
C ILE A 387 3.06 19.18 -23.67
N GLN A 388 3.01 20.49 -23.45
CA GLN A 388 2.34 21.41 -24.36
C GLN A 388 2.96 21.38 -25.77
N GLN A 389 4.30 21.31 -25.86
CA GLN A 389 5.04 21.28 -27.13
C GLN A 389 4.88 19.95 -27.90
N SER A 390 4.87 18.83 -27.19
CA SER A 390 4.74 17.50 -27.81
C SER A 390 3.44 17.34 -28.63
N VAL A 391 2.41 18.09 -28.29
CA VAL A 391 1.14 18.11 -29.05
C VAL A 391 1.22 19.00 -30.29
N LEU A 392 1.90 20.13 -30.20
CA LEU A 392 2.12 21.00 -31.36
C LEU A 392 2.96 20.29 -32.42
N GLU A 393 3.92 19.47 -32.04
CA GLU A 393 4.72 18.65 -32.95
C GLU A 393 3.92 17.49 -33.55
N SER A 394 2.97 16.90 -32.83
CA SER A 394 2.11 15.82 -33.34
C SER A 394 0.98 16.31 -34.25
N GLU A 395 0.50 17.55 -34.13
CA GLU A 395 -0.50 18.16 -35.01
C GLU A 395 0.13 18.77 -36.28
N GLY A 396 1.43 19.09 -36.22
CA GLY A 396 2.24 19.49 -37.37
C GLY A 396 2.68 18.35 -38.29
N GLY A 397 2.07 17.18 -38.14
CA GLY A 397 2.46 15.97 -38.83
C GLY A 397 2.28 16.04 -40.36
N LYS A 398 3.36 16.44 -41.02
CA LYS A 398 3.96 16.03 -42.27
C LYS A 398 5.09 17.02 -42.58
N GLY A 399 6.33 16.69 -42.11
CA GLY A 399 7.51 17.33 -42.66
C GLY A 399 8.33 18.19 -41.70
N TYR A 400 8.24 18.03 -40.38
CA TYR A 400 9.26 18.60 -39.52
C TYR A 400 10.51 17.73 -39.62
N SER A 401 11.46 18.16 -40.42
CA SER A 401 12.80 17.58 -40.46
C SER A 401 13.72 18.43 -39.60
N GLU A 402 14.29 17.87 -38.53
CA GLU A 402 15.35 18.51 -37.76
C GLU A 402 16.60 18.83 -38.62
N PHE A 403 16.65 18.27 -39.82
CA PHE A 403 17.70 18.51 -40.81
C PHE A 403 17.34 19.63 -41.81
N ASP A 404 16.11 20.15 -41.78
CA ASP A 404 15.69 21.31 -42.62
C ASP A 404 15.93 22.60 -41.81
N LEU A 405 16.97 23.32 -42.19
CA LEU A 405 17.38 24.56 -41.54
C LEU A 405 16.25 25.61 -41.50
N ALA A 406 15.45 25.69 -42.57
CA ALA A 406 14.34 26.68 -42.66
C ALA A 406 13.25 26.38 -41.62
N GLN A 407 12.97 25.11 -41.38
CA GLN A 407 11.97 24.69 -40.40
C GLN A 407 12.46 24.88 -38.96
N VAL A 408 13.71 24.55 -38.70
CA VAL A 408 14.36 24.78 -37.40
C VAL A 408 14.40 26.28 -37.09
N GLU A 409 14.79 27.10 -38.04
CA GLU A 409 14.84 28.55 -37.92
C GLU A 409 13.46 29.15 -37.66
N LYS A 410 12.42 28.73 -38.41
CA LYS A 410 11.04 29.14 -38.18
C LYS A 410 10.53 28.80 -36.77
N ALA A 411 10.80 27.59 -36.30
CA ALA A 411 10.44 27.17 -34.93
C ALA A 411 11.16 27.98 -33.87
N HIS A 412 12.45 28.24 -34.07
CA HIS A 412 13.26 29.04 -33.14
C HIS A 412 12.79 30.48 -33.06
N ILE A 413 12.49 31.12 -34.20
CA ILE A 413 11.95 32.49 -34.25
C ILE A 413 10.62 32.59 -33.50
N ARG A 414 9.68 31.61 -33.74
CA ARG A 414 8.42 31.58 -32.99
C ARG A 414 8.62 31.47 -31.50
N LYS A 415 9.53 30.59 -31.05
CA LYS A 415 9.85 30.39 -29.63
C LYS A 415 10.36 31.66 -28.95
N VAL A 416 11.27 32.36 -29.61
CA VAL A 416 11.84 33.60 -29.07
C VAL A 416 10.81 34.74 -29.08
N LEU A 417 9.97 34.83 -30.10
CA LEU A 417 8.87 35.82 -30.13
C LEU A 417 7.85 35.58 -29.02
N GLN A 418 7.49 34.34 -28.74
CA GLN A 418 6.64 34.00 -27.61
C GLN A 418 7.29 34.35 -26.26
N TYR A 419 8.56 34.03 -26.10
CA TYR A 419 9.32 34.35 -24.88
C TYR A 419 9.38 35.83 -24.60
N THR A 420 9.52 36.67 -25.65
CA THR A 420 9.58 38.14 -25.56
C THR A 420 8.21 38.82 -25.58
N GLY A 421 7.10 38.06 -25.49
CA GLY A 421 5.74 38.63 -25.54
C GLY A 421 5.43 39.37 -26.86
N GLY A 422 6.04 38.97 -27.97
CA GLY A 422 5.89 39.64 -29.27
C GLY A 422 6.82 40.82 -29.49
N ASN A 423 7.70 41.16 -28.54
CA ASN A 423 8.68 42.27 -28.70
C ASN A 423 9.78 41.87 -29.70
N LYS A 424 9.64 42.35 -30.94
CA LYS A 424 10.54 41.99 -32.04
C LYS A 424 11.97 42.55 -31.86
N THR A 425 12.11 43.71 -31.21
CA THR A 425 13.42 44.30 -30.95
C THR A 425 14.22 43.45 -29.93
N GLU A 426 13.58 43.03 -28.87
CA GLU A 426 14.19 42.16 -27.87
C GLU A 426 14.45 40.77 -28.42
N ALA A 427 13.52 40.22 -29.22
CA ALA A 427 13.68 38.95 -29.91
C ALA A 427 14.90 38.95 -30.85
N ALA A 428 15.10 40.01 -31.64
CA ALA A 428 16.23 40.14 -32.54
C ALA A 428 17.56 40.21 -31.74
N ARG A 429 17.56 40.93 -30.60
CA ARG A 429 18.70 40.97 -29.68
C ARG A 429 19.06 39.61 -29.11
N LEU A 430 18.08 38.86 -28.62
CA LEU A 430 18.31 37.53 -28.05
C LEU A 430 18.81 36.52 -29.09
N MET A 431 18.37 36.62 -30.34
CA MET A 431 18.81 35.75 -31.44
C MET A 431 20.12 36.23 -32.09
N HIS A 432 20.70 37.33 -31.66
CA HIS A 432 21.89 37.92 -32.25
C HIS A 432 21.76 38.21 -33.76
N ILE A 433 20.57 38.60 -34.24
CA ILE A 433 20.33 38.98 -35.64
C ILE A 433 19.86 40.44 -35.74
N GLY A 434 20.04 41.03 -36.91
CA GLY A 434 19.52 42.36 -37.16
C GLY A 434 18.00 42.41 -37.17
N LEU A 435 17.38 43.50 -36.66
CA LEU A 435 15.95 43.68 -36.61
C LEU A 435 15.28 43.52 -38.03
N THR A 436 15.94 44.08 -39.03
CA THR A 436 15.49 43.95 -40.44
C THR A 436 15.52 42.52 -40.96
N THR A 437 16.51 41.74 -40.51
CA THR A 437 16.59 40.30 -40.82
C THR A 437 15.45 39.54 -40.19
N LEU A 438 15.13 39.85 -38.92
CA LEU A 438 14.00 39.25 -38.24
C LEU A 438 12.67 39.55 -38.94
N TYR A 439 12.42 40.80 -39.32
CA TYR A 439 11.19 41.17 -40.05
C TYR A 439 11.08 40.42 -41.35
N ARG A 440 12.14 40.33 -42.18
CA ARG A 440 12.18 39.57 -43.41
C ARG A 440 11.84 38.10 -43.17
N LYS A 441 12.42 37.46 -42.12
CA LYS A 441 12.19 36.07 -41.80
C LYS A 441 10.78 35.79 -41.25
N ILE A 442 10.20 36.74 -40.52
CA ILE A 442 8.80 36.67 -40.09
C ILE A 442 7.84 36.65 -41.30
N GLU A 443 8.12 37.51 -42.28
CA GLU A 443 7.32 37.57 -43.52
C GLU A 443 7.53 36.34 -44.38
N GLU A 444 8.75 35.90 -44.60
CA GLU A 444 9.14 34.71 -45.36
C GLU A 444 8.49 33.42 -44.82
N TYR A 445 8.47 33.29 -43.51
CA TYR A 445 7.93 32.10 -42.84
C TYR A 445 6.44 32.22 -42.47
N GLY A 446 5.79 33.33 -42.73
CA GLY A 446 4.37 33.59 -42.43
C GLY A 446 4.09 33.45 -40.91
N ILE A 447 5.00 33.96 -40.05
CA ILE A 447 4.85 33.94 -38.59
C ILE A 447 3.95 35.13 -38.22
N ARG A 448 2.77 34.84 -37.63
CA ARG A 448 1.83 35.84 -37.12
C ARG A 448 2.05 36.10 -35.65
#